data_978656162a9005d03e5ce2f8fb26e87a
#
_entry.id   978656162a9005d03e5ce2f8fb26e87a
#
_cell.length_a   1.000
_cell.length_b   1.000
_cell.length_c   1.000
_cell.angle_alpha   90.00
_cell.angle_beta   90.00
_cell.angle_gamma   90.00
#
_symmetry.space_group_name_H-M   'P 1'
#
loop_
_entity.id
_entity.type
_entity.pdbx_description
1 polymer ?
#
loop_
_entity_poly.entity_id
_entity_poly.type
_entity_poly.pdbx_seq_one_letter_code
_entity_poly.pdbx_strand_id
1 'polypeptide(L)'
;MVAAAGVTVDQEKKSGVAMNRSHPTTVNTESFTGNVEPLLCEIRHALRRLAEGQAGTAIDLCSLPLAPREVEILEAELGQGEIQAELNALGLTTIRETSIAGVWLVTHHNEAQEVVSKFIEVTRCPELLQTQQRDLETGLDRLDQRLNDKPGGRSGANSIDDRH
;
A
#
# COMPACT_ATOMS: atom_id res chain seq x y z
N MET A 1 65.90 -35.71 -37.43
CA MET A 1 65.12 -36.57 -38.35
C MET A 1 63.83 -35.90 -38.56
N VAL A 2 63.65 -35.07 -39.60
CA VAL A 2 63.08 -35.44 -40.92
C VAL A 2 61.66 -35.84 -40.75
N ALA A 3 60.68 -35.32 -41.37
CA ALA A 3 60.36 -34.53 -42.55
C ALA A 3 58.89 -34.21 -42.50
N ALA A 4 58.50 -33.11 -42.91
CA ALA A 4 57.93 -32.68 -44.25
C ALA A 4 56.42 -32.89 -44.36
N ALA A 5 55.76 -31.77 -44.48
CA ALA A 5 55.14 -31.21 -45.66
C ALA A 5 53.85 -31.88 -46.11
N GLY A 6 52.86 -31.05 -46.37
CA GLY A 6 51.65 -31.37 -47.09
C GLY A 6 50.68 -30.17 -47.14
N VAL A 7 50.95 -29.23 -48.01
CA VAL A 7 50.01 -28.21 -48.47
C VAL A 7 48.98 -28.85 -49.39
N THR A 8 47.70 -28.59 -49.20
CA THR A 8 46.72 -28.61 -50.30
C THR A 8 45.66 -27.56 -50.09
N VAL A 9 45.57 -26.71 -51.08
CA VAL A 9 44.63 -25.62 -51.30
C VAL A 9 43.36 -26.22 -51.89
N ASP A 10 42.30 -25.47 -51.68
CA ASP A 10 41.07 -25.39 -52.49
C ASP A 10 39.83 -26.13 -52.02
N GLN A 11 38.82 -25.46 -51.72
CA GLN A 11 37.72 -25.06 -52.63
C GLN A 11 36.62 -24.30 -51.89
N GLU A 12 36.27 -23.17 -52.48
CA GLU A 12 35.08 -22.42 -52.19
C GLU A 12 33.81 -23.28 -52.30
N LYS A 13 32.89 -23.10 -51.34
CA LYS A 13 31.48 -23.26 -51.63
C LYS A 13 30.66 -22.21 -50.88
N LYS A 14 30.18 -21.27 -51.66
CA LYS A 14 29.07 -20.36 -51.36
C LYS A 14 27.88 -21.13 -50.83
N SER A 15 27.29 -20.69 -49.80
CA SER A 15 25.85 -20.29 -49.76
C SER A 15 25.28 -20.33 -48.34
N GLY A 16 24.45 -19.38 -48.04
CA GLY A 16 23.55 -19.44 -46.90
C GLY A 16 23.76 -18.34 -45.90
N VAL A 17 23.53 -17.10 -46.30
CA VAL A 17 23.17 -16.03 -45.36
C VAL A 17 21.85 -16.43 -44.77
N ALA A 18 21.90 -17.08 -43.59
CA ALA A 18 20.75 -17.19 -42.74
C ALA A 18 20.49 -15.80 -42.16
N MET A 19 19.55 -15.10 -42.74
CA MET A 19 18.90 -13.94 -42.14
C MET A 19 18.34 -14.38 -40.81
N ASN A 20 19.07 -14.07 -39.75
CA ASN A 20 18.53 -14.08 -38.41
C ASN A 20 17.45 -12.98 -38.38
N ARG A 21 16.21 -13.38 -38.62
CA ARG A 21 15.05 -12.54 -38.34
C ARG A 21 15.02 -12.38 -36.83
N SER A 22 15.64 -11.33 -36.38
CA SER A 22 15.38 -10.76 -35.05
C SER A 22 13.88 -10.54 -34.99
N HIS A 23 13.23 -11.35 -34.20
CA HIS A 23 11.88 -11.10 -33.81
C HIS A 23 11.89 -9.73 -33.17
N PRO A 24 11.05 -8.79 -33.57
CA PRO A 24 10.89 -7.58 -32.80
C PRO A 24 10.40 -8.03 -31.43
N THR A 25 11.21 -7.84 -30.43
CA THR A 25 10.77 -7.82 -29.04
C THR A 25 9.63 -6.81 -29.05
N THR A 26 8.41 -7.30 -28.93
CA THR A 26 7.25 -6.49 -28.67
C THR A 26 7.53 -5.81 -27.35
N VAL A 27 8.06 -4.62 -27.39
CA VAL A 27 8.05 -3.72 -26.25
C VAL A 27 6.58 -3.49 -26.02
N ASN A 28 6.07 -4.13 -24.96
CA ASN A 28 4.73 -3.86 -24.45
C ASN A 28 4.73 -2.37 -24.15
N THR A 29 4.24 -1.59 -25.09
CA THR A 29 3.98 -0.17 -24.87
C THR A 29 2.78 -0.16 -23.95
N GLU A 30 3.01 -0.25 -22.64
CA GLU A 30 1.97 0.03 -21.66
C GLU A 30 1.47 1.42 -22.01
N SER A 31 0.27 1.46 -22.54
CA SER A 31 -0.34 2.71 -22.99
C SER A 31 -0.65 3.52 -21.73
N PHE A 32 0.10 4.57 -21.51
CA PHE A 32 -0.22 5.59 -20.51
C PHE A 32 -1.59 6.17 -20.81
N THR A 33 -2.47 6.18 -19.81
CA THR A 33 -3.81 6.77 -19.96
C THR A 33 -3.79 8.28 -19.74
N GLY A 34 -2.74 8.80 -19.09
CA GLY A 34 -2.57 10.22 -18.77
C GLY A 34 -3.41 10.66 -17.57
N ASN A 35 -3.89 9.71 -16.76
CA ASN A 35 -4.80 10.00 -15.64
C ASN A 35 -4.11 10.40 -14.34
N VAL A 36 -2.78 10.37 -14.26
CA VAL A 36 -2.04 10.73 -13.03
C VAL A 36 -2.26 12.19 -12.64
N GLU A 37 -2.07 13.13 -13.57
CA GLU A 37 -2.23 14.57 -13.29
C GLU A 37 -3.67 14.96 -12.93
N PRO A 38 -4.71 14.52 -13.68
CA PRO A 38 -6.11 14.69 -13.26
C PRO A 38 -6.38 14.18 -11.87
N LEU A 39 -5.84 13.00 -11.51
CA LEU A 39 -6.04 12.41 -10.19
C LEU A 39 -5.35 13.21 -9.07
N LEU A 40 -4.13 13.71 -9.29
CA LEU A 40 -3.47 14.63 -8.37
C LEU A 40 -4.27 15.93 -8.17
N CYS A 41 -4.92 16.42 -9.23
CA CYS A 41 -5.82 17.56 -9.14
C CYS A 41 -7.07 17.24 -8.29
N GLU A 42 -7.64 16.04 -8.42
CA GLU A 42 -8.78 15.58 -7.62
C GLU A 42 -8.40 15.48 -6.14
N ILE A 43 -7.25 14.85 -5.84
CA ILE A 43 -6.70 14.76 -4.48
C ILE A 43 -6.52 16.15 -3.88
N ARG A 44 -5.96 17.10 -4.63
CA ARG A 44 -5.81 18.49 -4.19
C ARG A 44 -7.15 19.15 -3.87
N HIS A 45 -8.18 18.91 -4.68
CA HIS A 45 -9.52 19.45 -4.41
C HIS A 45 -10.15 18.82 -3.16
N ALA A 46 -10.01 17.51 -2.98
CA ALA A 46 -10.47 16.81 -1.80
C ALA A 46 -9.75 17.32 -0.54
N LEU A 47 -8.44 17.52 -0.60
CA LEU A 47 -7.65 18.05 0.51
C LEU A 47 -8.06 19.49 0.88
N ARG A 48 -8.38 20.33 -0.11
CA ARG A 48 -8.92 21.68 0.14
C ARG A 48 -10.24 21.62 0.90
N ARG A 49 -11.17 20.79 0.46
CA ARG A 49 -12.46 20.60 1.16
C ARG A 49 -12.27 20.09 2.58
N LEU A 50 -11.34 19.15 2.79
CA LEU A 50 -11.00 18.67 4.12
C LEU A 50 -10.43 19.78 5.01
N ALA A 51 -9.56 20.64 4.47
CA ALA A 51 -9.01 21.82 5.18
C ALA A 51 -10.10 22.83 5.56
N GLU A 52 -11.15 22.96 4.75
CA GLU A 52 -12.34 23.79 5.01
C GLU A 52 -13.32 23.14 6.02
N GLY A 53 -12.98 21.95 6.56
CA GLY A 53 -13.78 21.27 7.57
C GLY A 53 -14.85 20.32 7.01
N GLN A 54 -14.83 20.04 5.71
CA GLN A 54 -15.73 19.05 5.12
C GLN A 54 -15.27 17.62 5.44
N ALA A 55 -16.16 16.64 5.19
CA ALA A 55 -15.85 15.22 5.37
C ALA A 55 -14.72 14.75 4.44
N GLY A 56 -14.00 13.72 4.88
CA GLY A 56 -13.00 13.03 4.08
C GLY A 56 -13.60 12.35 2.86
N THR A 57 -12.75 11.98 1.92
CA THR A 57 -13.11 11.32 0.65
C THR A 57 -12.15 10.15 0.41
N ALA A 58 -12.66 9.06 -0.14
CA ALA A 58 -11.86 7.94 -0.63
C ALA A 58 -11.96 7.85 -2.16
N ILE A 59 -10.84 7.56 -2.81
CA ILE A 59 -10.72 7.35 -4.25
C ILE A 59 -10.23 5.92 -4.46
N ASP A 60 -11.03 5.09 -5.12
CA ASP A 60 -10.69 3.70 -5.42
C ASP A 60 -9.84 3.63 -6.70
N LEU A 61 -8.54 3.34 -6.55
CA LEU A 61 -7.61 3.24 -7.66
C LEU A 61 -7.86 2.02 -8.56
N CYS A 62 -8.45 0.94 -8.01
CA CYS A 62 -8.76 -0.25 -8.78
C CYS A 62 -9.96 -0.05 -9.72
N SER A 63 -10.82 0.92 -9.44
CA SER A 63 -11.95 1.28 -10.30
C SER A 63 -11.58 2.25 -11.43
N LEU A 64 -10.39 2.82 -11.38
CA LEU A 64 -9.94 3.79 -12.37
C LEU A 64 -9.15 3.12 -13.51
N PRO A 65 -9.25 3.63 -14.74
CA PRO A 65 -8.48 3.13 -15.88
C PRO A 65 -7.02 3.61 -15.78
N LEU A 66 -6.27 3.10 -14.82
CA LEU A 66 -4.85 3.37 -14.61
C LEU A 66 -4.02 2.18 -15.06
N ALA A 67 -2.96 2.42 -15.83
CA ALA A 67 -1.95 1.41 -16.08
C ALA A 67 -1.16 1.15 -14.78
N PRO A 68 -0.62 -0.07 -14.55
CA PRO A 68 0.16 -0.39 -13.35
C PRO A 68 1.27 0.63 -13.09
N ARG A 69 1.99 1.04 -14.13
CA ARG A 69 3.05 2.05 -14.05
C ARG A 69 2.55 3.44 -13.64
N GLU A 70 1.31 3.80 -13.99
CA GLU A 70 0.72 5.07 -13.57
C GLU A 70 0.40 5.08 -12.08
N VAL A 71 0.03 3.92 -11.51
CA VAL A 71 -0.13 3.78 -10.06
C VAL A 71 1.21 3.98 -9.35
N GLU A 72 2.30 3.39 -9.87
CA GLU A 72 3.65 3.58 -9.33
C GLU A 72 4.09 5.05 -9.38
N ILE A 73 3.83 5.73 -10.50
CA ILE A 73 4.14 7.16 -10.65
C ILE A 73 3.33 7.98 -9.65
N LEU A 74 2.04 7.71 -9.51
CA LEU A 74 1.18 8.39 -8.56
C LEU A 74 1.68 8.21 -7.12
N GLU A 75 2.05 6.99 -6.73
CA GLU A 75 2.62 6.71 -5.40
C GLU A 75 3.95 7.45 -5.18
N ALA A 76 4.79 7.52 -6.21
CA ALA A 76 6.06 8.25 -6.16
C ALA A 76 5.85 9.77 -6.00
N GLU A 77 4.87 10.34 -6.72
CA GLU A 77 4.50 11.77 -6.60
C GLU A 77 3.91 12.12 -5.22
N LEU A 78 3.10 11.22 -4.67
CA LEU A 78 2.53 11.40 -3.33
C LEU A 78 3.59 11.21 -2.23
N GLY A 79 4.64 10.46 -2.51
CA GLY A 79 5.74 10.19 -1.59
C GLY A 79 5.33 9.35 -0.38
N GLN A 80 6.17 9.35 0.64
CA GLN A 80 5.98 8.59 1.88
C GLN A 80 6.06 9.54 3.08
N GLY A 81 5.08 9.44 3.98
CA GLY A 81 5.06 10.11 5.28
C GLY A 81 5.69 9.26 6.39
N GLU A 82 5.47 9.66 7.62
CA GLU A 82 6.10 9.05 8.80
C GLU A 82 5.25 7.92 9.40
N ILE A 83 3.94 7.85 9.08
CA ILE A 83 3.02 6.91 9.70
C ILE A 83 2.73 5.74 8.77
N GLN A 84 2.94 4.54 9.29
CA GLN A 84 2.55 3.29 8.67
C GLN A 84 1.89 2.39 9.70
N ALA A 85 0.76 1.78 9.34
CA ALA A 85 0.06 0.80 10.15
C ALA A 85 -0.26 -0.44 9.31
N GLU A 86 -0.30 -1.59 9.97
CA GLU A 86 -0.67 -2.87 9.39
C GLU A 86 -1.76 -3.51 10.23
N LEU A 87 -2.80 -3.97 9.58
CA LEU A 87 -3.94 -4.64 10.20
C LEU A 87 -4.04 -6.05 9.60
N ASN A 88 -4.00 -7.07 10.46
CA ASN A 88 -4.20 -8.46 10.08
C ASN A 88 -5.59 -8.91 10.53
N ALA A 89 -6.54 -8.97 9.59
CA ALA A 89 -7.87 -9.51 9.84
C ALA A 89 -8.17 -10.65 8.84
N LEU A 90 -8.90 -10.39 7.77
CA LEU A 90 -9.19 -11.33 6.69
C LEU A 90 -8.21 -11.16 5.51
N GLY A 91 -6.94 -10.93 5.81
CA GLY A 91 -5.86 -10.52 4.92
C GLY A 91 -5.13 -9.33 5.49
N LEU A 92 -3.98 -8.99 4.89
CA LEU A 92 -3.18 -7.84 5.30
C LEU A 92 -3.77 -6.54 4.73
N THR A 93 -4.03 -5.58 5.60
CA THR A 93 -4.32 -4.20 5.20
C THR A 93 -3.16 -3.31 5.62
N THR A 94 -2.57 -2.60 4.68
CA THR A 94 -1.55 -1.59 4.94
C THR A 94 -2.13 -0.20 4.79
N ILE A 95 -1.85 0.67 5.76
CA ILE A 95 -2.26 2.07 5.77
C ILE A 95 -1.00 2.89 5.90
N ARG A 96 -0.69 3.70 4.90
CA ARG A 96 0.50 4.55 4.89
C ARG A 96 0.10 6.01 4.71
N GLU A 97 0.64 6.88 5.52
CA GLU A 97 0.61 8.30 5.24
C GLU A 97 1.51 8.60 4.04
N THR A 98 1.09 9.52 3.19
CA THR A 98 1.94 10.05 2.12
C THR A 98 2.76 11.23 2.63
N SER A 99 3.66 11.78 1.82
CA SER A 99 4.38 13.01 2.18
C SER A 99 3.46 14.25 2.26
N ILE A 100 2.20 14.11 1.85
CA ILE A 100 1.20 15.15 1.89
C ILE A 100 0.26 14.85 3.07
N ALA A 101 0.36 15.64 4.14
CA ALA A 101 -0.45 15.45 5.34
C ALA A 101 -1.95 15.41 5.03
N GLY A 102 -2.65 14.40 5.58
CA GLY A 102 -4.07 14.18 5.34
C GLY A 102 -4.38 13.38 4.06
N VAL A 103 -3.37 12.90 3.34
CA VAL A 103 -3.50 11.98 2.21
C VAL A 103 -2.88 10.65 2.57
N TRP A 104 -3.66 9.58 2.50
CA TRP A 104 -3.31 8.23 2.92
C TRP A 104 -3.46 7.25 1.78
N LEU A 105 -2.56 6.27 1.71
CA LEU A 105 -2.66 5.13 0.82
C LEU A 105 -3.07 3.90 1.64
N VAL A 106 -4.22 3.33 1.31
CA VAL A 106 -4.77 2.13 1.96
C VAL A 106 -4.80 1.01 0.94
N THR A 107 -4.14 -0.10 1.26
CA THR A 107 -4.07 -1.27 0.37
C THR A 107 -4.55 -2.50 1.13
N HIS A 108 -5.53 -3.18 0.56
CA HIS A 108 -6.04 -4.45 1.09
C HIS A 108 -5.50 -5.61 0.27
N HIS A 109 -5.05 -6.65 0.96
CA HIS A 109 -4.59 -7.89 0.36
C HIS A 109 -5.49 -9.04 0.81
N ASN A 110 -5.59 -10.07 -0.02
CA ASN A 110 -6.20 -11.33 0.37
C ASN A 110 -5.19 -12.22 1.14
N GLU A 111 -5.62 -13.42 1.54
CA GLU A 111 -4.75 -14.39 2.22
C GLU A 111 -3.56 -14.85 1.34
N ALA A 112 -3.68 -14.76 0.01
CA ALA A 112 -2.62 -15.06 -0.95
C ALA A 112 -1.65 -13.88 -1.18
N GLN A 113 -1.78 -12.79 -0.40
CA GLN A 113 -0.98 -11.56 -0.53
C GLN A 113 -1.20 -10.80 -1.85
N GLU A 114 -2.28 -11.05 -2.56
CA GLU A 114 -2.65 -10.31 -3.75
C GLU A 114 -3.44 -9.06 -3.37
N VAL A 115 -3.16 -7.94 -4.04
CA VAL A 115 -3.91 -6.69 -3.84
C VAL A 115 -5.33 -6.86 -4.37
N VAL A 116 -6.32 -6.74 -3.51
CA VAL A 116 -7.75 -6.80 -3.85
C VAL A 116 -8.38 -5.42 -3.98
N SER A 117 -7.86 -4.44 -3.26
CA SER A 117 -8.28 -3.04 -3.41
C SER A 117 -7.19 -2.09 -2.94
N LYS A 118 -7.16 -0.90 -3.55
CA LYS A 118 -6.23 0.16 -3.22
C LYS A 118 -6.94 1.51 -3.29
N PHE A 119 -6.87 2.26 -2.20
CA PHE A 119 -7.53 3.55 -2.06
C PHE A 119 -6.55 4.66 -1.75
N ILE A 120 -6.85 5.85 -2.23
CA ILE A 120 -6.34 7.09 -1.65
C ILE A 120 -7.44 7.67 -0.79
N GLU A 121 -7.18 7.74 0.52
CA GLU A 121 -8.07 8.40 1.47
C GLU A 121 -7.56 9.80 1.76
N VAL A 122 -8.39 10.80 1.54
CA VAL A 122 -8.11 12.18 1.91
C VAL A 122 -8.89 12.48 3.18
N THR A 123 -8.24 12.30 4.32
CA THR A 123 -8.85 12.40 5.65
C THR A 123 -7.82 12.78 6.70
N ARG A 124 -8.26 13.32 7.84
CA ARG A 124 -7.40 13.62 8.99
C ARG A 124 -6.83 12.35 9.61
N CYS A 125 -7.65 11.29 9.67
CA CYS A 125 -7.28 9.98 10.18
C CYS A 125 -8.17 8.94 9.52
N PRO A 126 -7.62 7.93 8.85
CA PRO A 126 -8.38 6.81 8.31
C PRO A 126 -9.29 6.16 9.35
N GLU A 127 -10.50 5.81 8.95
CA GLU A 127 -11.47 5.21 9.88
C GLU A 127 -10.96 3.89 10.48
N LEU A 128 -10.21 3.12 9.69
CA LEU A 128 -9.59 1.87 10.14
C LEU A 128 -8.59 2.04 11.30
N LEU A 129 -8.04 3.25 11.48
CA LEU A 129 -7.15 3.56 12.61
C LEU A 129 -7.89 4.08 13.84
N GLN A 130 -9.19 4.34 13.72
CA GLN A 130 -10.01 4.83 14.84
C GLN A 130 -10.60 3.66 15.61
N THR A 131 -10.43 3.69 16.93
CA THR A 131 -11.03 2.69 17.80
C THR A 131 -12.55 2.84 17.79
N GLN A 132 -13.26 1.76 17.50
CA GLN A 132 -14.72 1.73 17.51
C GLN A 132 -15.24 1.80 18.95
N GLN A 133 -16.42 2.42 19.13
CA GLN A 133 -17.03 2.59 20.47
C GLN A 133 -17.16 1.26 21.24
N ARG A 134 -17.57 0.21 20.57
CA ARG A 134 -17.67 -1.14 21.15
C ARG A 134 -16.36 -1.70 21.67
N ASP A 135 -15.26 -1.39 20.98
CA ASP A 135 -13.92 -1.87 21.39
C ASP A 135 -13.42 -1.08 22.60
N LEU A 136 -13.79 0.21 22.72
CA LEU A 136 -13.52 1.00 23.93
C LEU A 136 -14.22 0.41 25.15
N GLU A 137 -15.50 0.04 25.02
CA GLU A 137 -16.28 -0.60 26.10
C GLU A 137 -15.64 -1.93 26.52
N THR A 138 -15.30 -2.78 25.55
CA THR A 138 -14.60 -4.05 25.80
C THR A 138 -13.22 -3.82 26.45
N GLY A 139 -12.51 -2.77 26.03
CA GLY A 139 -11.22 -2.37 26.60
C GLY A 139 -11.33 -1.98 28.07
N LEU A 140 -12.38 -1.21 28.42
CA LEU A 140 -12.68 -0.80 29.79
C LEU A 140 -12.95 -2.02 30.67
N ASP A 141 -13.85 -2.91 30.23
CA ASP A 141 -14.17 -4.13 30.98
C ASP A 141 -12.93 -4.98 31.28
N ARG A 142 -12.06 -5.14 30.28
CA ARG A 142 -10.80 -5.87 30.44
C ARG A 142 -9.85 -5.21 31.43
N LEU A 143 -9.82 -3.89 31.46
CA LEU A 143 -8.97 -3.15 32.38
C LEU A 143 -9.50 -3.27 33.81
N ASP A 144 -10.81 -3.16 34.01
CA ASP A 144 -11.48 -3.33 35.30
C ASP A 144 -11.23 -4.74 35.87
N GLN A 145 -11.37 -5.77 35.04
CA GLN A 145 -11.04 -7.15 35.46
C GLN A 145 -9.58 -7.26 35.96
N ARG A 146 -8.61 -6.73 35.21
CA ARG A 146 -7.20 -6.76 35.59
C ARG A 146 -6.90 -5.99 36.88
N LEU A 147 -7.64 -4.93 37.16
CA LEU A 147 -7.50 -4.17 38.40
C LEU A 147 -8.06 -4.95 39.62
N ASN A 148 -9.18 -5.64 39.41
CA ASN A 148 -9.81 -6.46 40.45
C ASN A 148 -9.03 -7.73 40.74
N ASP A 149 -8.37 -8.33 39.75
CA ASP A 149 -7.58 -9.57 39.90
C ASP A 149 -6.19 -9.34 40.53
N LYS A 150 -5.76 -8.09 40.76
CA LYS A 150 -4.48 -7.82 41.42
C LYS A 150 -4.57 -8.16 42.90
N PRO A 151 -3.74 -9.12 43.43
CA PRO A 151 -3.67 -9.40 44.85
C PRO A 151 -3.10 -8.17 45.59
N GLY A 152 -3.97 -7.38 46.17
CA GLY A 152 -3.61 -6.17 46.92
C GLY A 152 -4.54 -4.98 46.77
N GLY A 153 -5.63 -5.11 45.99
CA GLY A 153 -6.69 -4.10 45.92
C GLY A 153 -7.39 -4.02 47.27
N ARG A 154 -7.01 -3.04 48.07
CA ARG A 154 -7.64 -2.77 49.37
C ARG A 154 -9.12 -2.42 49.11
N SER A 155 -10.00 -3.32 49.59
CA SER A 155 -11.38 -3.01 49.92
C SER A 155 -11.37 -1.94 51.02
N GLY A 156 -11.36 -0.69 50.65
CA GLY A 156 -11.57 0.45 51.53
C GLY A 156 -13.07 0.72 51.63
N ALA A 157 -13.81 -0.20 52.21
CA ALA A 157 -15.13 0.12 52.73
C ALA A 157 -14.94 1.02 53.95
N ASN A 158 -14.96 2.33 53.72
CA ASN A 158 -15.05 3.30 54.79
C ASN A 158 -16.51 3.35 55.28
N SER A 159 -16.85 2.46 56.24
CA SER A 159 -18.06 2.64 57.05
C SER A 159 -17.87 3.90 57.88
N ILE A 160 -18.46 5.00 57.42
CA ILE A 160 -18.68 6.13 58.32
C ILE A 160 -19.83 5.71 59.23
N ASP A 161 -19.45 5.28 60.45
CA ASP A 161 -20.36 5.06 61.56
C ASP A 161 -20.76 6.46 62.08
N ASP A 162 -21.98 6.86 61.74
CA ASP A 162 -22.58 8.08 62.23
C ASP A 162 -23.24 7.78 63.57
N ARG A 163 -22.54 8.05 64.69
CA ARG A 163 -23.06 8.13 66.03
C ARG A 163 -22.56 9.42 66.69
N HIS A 164 -23.36 10.37 66.72
CA HIS A 164 -23.83 11.21 67.87
C HIS A 164 -24.36 12.54 67.37
#